data_f79079b44f9a0232b01ba8a1b8d19e45
#
_entry.id   f79079b44f9a0232b01ba8a1b8d19e45
#
_cell.length_a   1.000
_cell.length_b   1.000
_cell.length_c   1.000
_cell.angle_alpha   90.00
_cell.angle_beta   90.00
_cell.angle_gamma   90.00
#
_symmetry.space_group_name_H-M   'P 1'
#
loop_
_entity.id
_entity.type
_entity.pdbx_description
1 polymer ?
#
loop_
_entity_poly.entity_id
_entity_poly.type
_entity_poly.pdbx_seq_one_letter_code
_entity_poly.pdbx_strand_id
1 'polypeptide(L)'
;MLIATIKAVIDGQTYPLTLSEDGYYVLAGTAPALSSANELGSYYGVQIIATDEAGNETTINQEDGTWGEQLRLVAYESVKPTATITYPSSDSRINTCTPTITAQLRDNDSGVDPATLDLRINGGSKITQGAPGLTLTPVEGGYDLSYAVPTALDEGQTTISVGVSDMDGNAADPASITCTIAVTAPTISLSSPAEGLVTNQAAVQITGITSDDQLTSVTLTVTVNGHDQGPVTVDGQTGAFSLTANPSHMQEGANVIKVKVVDATGLEAEITRNVVLDTTPPRIVEVIGVTDRVHVGSPFTIRVKVED
;
A
#
# COMPACT_ATOMS: atom_id res chain seq x y z
N MET A 1 0.17 74.16 -12.90
CA MET A 1 1.23 73.26 -12.47
C MET A 1 1.09 72.01 -13.37
N LEU A 2 2.11 71.68 -14.11
CA LEU A 2 2.05 70.52 -15.02
C LEU A 2 2.54 69.25 -14.29
N ILE A 3 1.96 68.13 -14.63
CA ILE A 3 2.41 66.81 -14.16
C ILE A 3 3.68 66.46 -14.95
N ALA A 4 4.77 66.15 -14.26
CA ALA A 4 6.01 65.74 -14.86
C ALA A 4 6.04 64.23 -15.15
N THR A 5 5.66 63.39 -14.17
CA THR A 5 5.61 61.95 -14.30
C THR A 5 4.51 61.34 -13.45
N ILE A 6 3.95 60.22 -13.94
CA ILE A 6 3.14 59.32 -13.13
C ILE A 6 3.72 57.89 -13.32
N LYS A 7 3.90 57.17 -12.21
CA LYS A 7 4.38 55.80 -12.21
C LYS A 7 3.55 54.94 -11.25
N ALA A 8 3.41 53.67 -11.56
CA ALA A 8 2.90 52.64 -10.66
C ALA A 8 4.05 51.75 -10.17
N VAL A 9 3.96 51.32 -8.94
CA VAL A 9 4.82 50.27 -8.37
C VAL A 9 3.95 49.07 -8.03
N ILE A 10 4.27 47.93 -8.58
CA ILE A 10 3.57 46.63 -8.39
C ILE A 10 4.63 45.57 -8.18
N ASP A 11 4.54 44.78 -7.11
CA ASP A 11 5.52 43.74 -6.78
C ASP A 11 6.99 44.23 -6.88
N GLY A 12 7.24 45.43 -6.32
CA GLY A 12 8.54 46.11 -6.34
C GLY A 12 9.02 46.59 -7.73
N GLN A 13 8.28 46.33 -8.79
CA GLN A 13 8.59 46.82 -10.15
C GLN A 13 7.93 48.15 -10.44
N THR A 14 8.65 49.05 -11.10
CA THR A 14 8.16 50.40 -11.45
C THR A 14 7.75 50.45 -12.92
N TYR A 15 6.53 50.92 -13.17
CA TYR A 15 5.93 51.08 -14.49
C TYR A 15 5.58 52.53 -14.72
N PRO A 16 6.08 53.16 -15.78
CA PRO A 16 5.63 54.52 -16.17
C PRO A 16 4.20 54.46 -16.75
N LEU A 17 3.38 55.46 -16.40
CA LEU A 17 2.09 55.67 -17.05
C LEU A 17 2.21 56.70 -18.16
N THR A 18 1.53 56.45 -19.27
CA THR A 18 1.50 57.35 -20.43
C THR A 18 0.15 58.06 -20.54
N LEU A 19 0.16 59.36 -20.87
CA LEU A 19 -1.06 60.13 -21.07
C LEU A 19 -1.77 59.70 -22.37
N SER A 20 -3.02 59.29 -22.24
CA SER A 20 -3.91 58.94 -23.36
C SER A 20 -4.69 60.13 -23.89
N GLU A 21 -5.32 60.01 -25.05
CA GLU A 21 -6.06 61.09 -25.72
C GLU A 21 -7.31 61.55 -24.92
N ASP A 22 -7.86 60.71 -24.07
CA ASP A 22 -9.01 60.99 -23.20
C ASP A 22 -8.63 61.64 -21.87
N GLY A 23 -7.34 61.93 -21.67
CA GLY A 23 -6.83 62.66 -20.51
C GLY A 23 -6.47 61.78 -19.30
N TYR A 24 -6.53 60.46 -19.42
CA TYR A 24 -6.07 59.54 -18.39
C TYR A 24 -4.61 59.16 -18.59
N TYR A 25 -3.91 58.90 -17.48
CA TYR A 25 -2.62 58.26 -17.51
C TYR A 25 -2.82 56.72 -17.43
N VAL A 26 -2.34 55.99 -18.40
CA VAL A 26 -2.61 54.59 -18.59
C VAL A 26 -1.33 53.78 -18.39
N LEU A 27 -1.43 52.72 -17.58
CA LEU A 27 -0.45 51.64 -17.51
C LEU A 27 -0.95 50.47 -18.37
N ALA A 28 -0.15 50.10 -19.39
CA ALA A 28 -0.29 48.82 -20.07
C ALA A 28 0.89 47.94 -19.63
N GLY A 29 0.62 46.91 -18.85
CA GLY A 29 1.63 46.05 -18.26
C GLY A 29 1.22 44.58 -18.32
N THR A 30 2.16 43.74 -17.95
CA THR A 30 1.93 42.30 -17.75
C THR A 30 1.67 42.09 -16.24
N ALA A 31 0.73 41.23 -15.89
CA ALA A 31 0.51 40.85 -14.49
C ALA A 31 1.79 40.22 -13.91
N PRO A 32 1.98 40.24 -12.58
CA PRO A 32 3.02 39.47 -11.92
C PRO A 32 3.03 38.00 -12.37
N ALA A 33 4.20 37.36 -12.31
CA ALA A 33 4.40 36.02 -12.85
C ALA A 33 3.81 34.92 -11.96
N LEU A 34 3.54 35.24 -10.69
CA LEU A 34 2.97 34.33 -9.70
C LEU A 34 1.55 34.74 -9.32
N SER A 35 0.78 33.81 -8.80
CA SER A 35 -0.52 34.09 -8.20
C SER A 35 -0.40 35.01 -6.99
N SER A 36 -1.40 35.85 -6.78
CA SER A 36 -1.51 36.65 -5.57
C SER A 36 -2.11 35.90 -4.37
N ALA A 37 -2.45 34.65 -4.50
CA ALA A 37 -3.07 33.85 -3.42
C ALA A 37 -2.21 33.80 -2.15
N ASN A 38 -0.87 33.79 -2.31
CA ASN A 38 0.08 33.75 -1.21
C ASN A 38 0.47 35.18 -0.67
N GLU A 39 0.02 36.23 -1.32
CA GLU A 39 0.27 37.59 -0.87
C GLU A 39 -0.66 37.98 0.28
N LEU A 40 -0.22 38.93 1.11
CA LEU A 40 -1.04 39.46 2.21
C LEU A 40 -2.34 40.10 1.69
N GLY A 41 -3.46 39.47 2.02
CA GLY A 41 -4.77 39.86 1.54
C GLY A 41 -5.13 39.30 0.17
N SER A 42 -4.32 38.38 -0.39
CA SER A 42 -4.52 37.73 -1.70
C SER A 42 -4.59 38.70 -2.89
N TYR A 43 -3.80 39.76 -2.85
CA TYR A 43 -3.63 40.71 -3.95
C TYR A 43 -2.23 41.35 -3.92
N TYR A 44 -1.74 41.77 -5.06
CA TYR A 44 -0.59 42.66 -5.16
C TYR A 44 -1.05 44.11 -4.93
N GLY A 45 -0.45 44.81 -3.97
CA GLY A 45 -0.70 46.22 -3.74
C GLY A 45 -0.14 47.06 -4.89
N VAL A 46 -0.96 47.93 -5.45
CA VAL A 46 -0.55 48.90 -6.47
C VAL A 46 -0.32 50.26 -5.79
N GLN A 47 0.88 50.80 -5.93
CA GLN A 47 1.19 52.15 -5.48
C GLN A 47 1.28 53.09 -6.70
N ILE A 48 0.54 54.19 -6.68
CA ILE A 48 0.62 55.25 -7.71
C ILE A 48 1.38 56.44 -7.13
N ILE A 49 2.37 56.90 -7.88
CA ILE A 49 3.21 58.05 -7.52
C ILE A 49 3.11 59.06 -8.65
N ALA A 50 2.62 60.24 -8.33
CA ALA A 50 2.54 61.39 -9.25
C ALA A 50 3.49 62.50 -8.82
N THR A 51 4.35 62.98 -9.75
CA THR A 51 5.36 64.01 -9.50
C THR A 51 5.07 65.19 -10.42
N ASP A 52 5.08 66.41 -9.86
CA ASP A 52 4.94 67.65 -10.63
C ASP A 52 6.33 68.14 -11.17
N GLU A 53 6.30 69.23 -12.00
CA GLU A 53 7.54 69.84 -12.52
C GLU A 53 8.41 70.51 -11.44
N ALA A 54 7.86 70.73 -10.25
CA ALA A 54 8.60 71.30 -9.12
C ALA A 54 9.22 70.21 -8.25
N GLY A 55 8.94 68.92 -8.54
CA GLY A 55 9.44 67.77 -7.77
C GLY A 55 8.57 67.39 -6.58
N ASN A 56 7.38 67.96 -6.43
CA ASN A 56 6.45 67.50 -5.36
C ASN A 56 5.81 66.18 -5.76
N GLU A 57 5.68 65.26 -4.80
CA GLU A 57 5.12 63.92 -5.00
C GLU A 57 3.85 63.70 -4.21
N THR A 58 2.87 63.04 -4.83
CA THR A 58 1.69 62.47 -4.17
C THR A 58 1.69 60.99 -4.41
N THR A 59 1.51 60.21 -3.33
CA THR A 59 1.47 58.75 -3.38
C THR A 59 0.15 58.25 -2.80
N ILE A 60 -0.50 57.34 -3.51
CA ILE A 60 -1.64 56.57 -3.03
C ILE A 60 -1.34 55.08 -3.21
N ASN A 61 -1.94 54.24 -2.37
CA ASN A 61 -1.74 52.79 -2.41
C ASN A 61 -3.03 52.06 -1.98
N GLN A 62 -2.96 50.73 -1.82
CA GLN A 62 -4.09 49.88 -1.43
C GLN A 62 -4.67 50.19 -0.04
N GLU A 63 -4.01 51.02 0.78
CA GLU A 63 -4.51 51.50 2.09
C GLU A 63 -5.27 52.82 1.99
N ASP A 64 -5.35 53.46 0.81
CA ASP A 64 -6.05 54.72 0.62
C ASP A 64 -7.57 54.58 0.87
N GLY A 65 -8.12 55.46 1.66
CA GLY A 65 -9.52 55.38 2.07
C GLY A 65 -10.55 55.56 0.97
N THR A 66 -10.13 56.12 -0.18
CA THR A 66 -11.00 56.38 -1.34
C THR A 66 -10.74 55.43 -2.50
N TRP A 67 -9.47 55.15 -2.79
CA TRP A 67 -9.03 54.44 -3.99
C TRP A 67 -8.39 53.10 -3.69
N GLY A 68 -8.21 52.71 -2.41
CA GLY A 68 -7.44 51.53 -2.02
C GLY A 68 -7.96 50.22 -2.62
N GLU A 69 -9.28 50.06 -2.75
CA GLU A 69 -9.84 48.84 -3.36
C GLU A 69 -9.48 48.69 -4.85
N GLN A 70 -9.43 49.84 -5.58
CA GLN A 70 -9.05 49.85 -7.00
C GLN A 70 -7.54 49.63 -7.21
N LEU A 71 -6.75 49.73 -6.14
CA LEU A 71 -5.31 49.55 -6.13
C LEU A 71 -4.89 48.13 -5.63
N ARG A 72 -5.79 47.15 -5.71
CA ARG A 72 -5.57 45.74 -5.39
C ARG A 72 -5.59 44.94 -6.69
N LEU A 73 -4.43 44.53 -7.16
CA LEU A 73 -4.30 43.70 -8.35
C LEU A 73 -4.37 42.22 -7.95
N VAL A 74 -5.44 41.54 -8.34
CA VAL A 74 -5.54 40.09 -8.18
C VAL A 74 -4.99 39.45 -9.42
N ALA A 75 -3.96 38.63 -9.24
CA ALA A 75 -3.40 37.76 -10.26
C ALA A 75 -3.67 36.27 -9.84
N TYR A 76 -4.14 35.47 -10.75
CA TYR A 76 -4.39 34.07 -10.52
C TYR A 76 -3.74 33.25 -11.64
N GLU A 77 -3.36 32.03 -11.30
CA GLU A 77 -2.76 31.09 -12.23
C GLU A 77 -3.82 30.07 -12.71
N SER A 78 -3.45 29.22 -13.66
CA SER A 78 -4.34 28.20 -14.24
C SER A 78 -3.73 26.81 -14.26
N VAL A 79 -2.58 26.63 -13.60
CA VAL A 79 -1.92 25.34 -13.46
C VAL A 79 -2.63 24.57 -12.36
N LYS A 80 -3.00 23.34 -12.63
CA LYS A 80 -3.69 22.49 -11.65
C LYS A 80 -2.71 21.94 -10.62
N PRO A 81 -3.10 21.80 -9.35
CA PRO A 81 -2.34 21.04 -8.38
C PRO A 81 -2.27 19.56 -8.79
N THR A 82 -1.33 18.85 -8.23
CA THR A 82 -1.18 17.40 -8.41
C THR A 82 -1.55 16.65 -7.14
N ALA A 83 -2.24 15.52 -7.30
CA ALA A 83 -2.49 14.55 -6.24
C ALA A 83 -1.86 13.21 -6.64
N THR A 84 -1.14 12.55 -5.72
CA THR A 84 -0.51 11.25 -5.97
C THR A 84 -0.68 10.37 -4.75
N ILE A 85 -1.36 9.22 -4.89
CA ILE A 85 -1.49 8.23 -3.82
C ILE A 85 -0.16 7.47 -3.74
N THR A 86 0.46 7.44 -2.56
CA THR A 86 1.74 6.80 -2.31
C THR A 86 1.62 5.45 -1.62
N TYR A 87 0.53 5.23 -0.87
CA TYR A 87 0.17 3.93 -0.30
C TYR A 87 -1.35 3.83 -0.09
N PRO A 88 -1.96 2.67 -0.37
CA PRO A 88 -1.35 1.50 -1.00
C PRO A 88 -0.94 1.76 -2.45
N SER A 89 -0.07 0.91 -3.00
CA SER A 89 0.27 0.98 -4.42
C SER A 89 -0.87 0.41 -5.27
N SER A 90 -1.00 0.88 -6.54
CA SER A 90 -1.96 0.28 -7.47
C SER A 90 -1.72 -1.23 -7.61
N ASP A 91 -2.79 -1.99 -7.67
CA ASP A 91 -2.85 -3.45 -7.83
C ASP A 91 -2.14 -4.24 -6.73
N SER A 92 -1.76 -3.58 -5.61
CA SER A 92 -1.18 -4.26 -4.45
C SER A 92 -2.22 -5.05 -3.67
N ARG A 93 -1.74 -6.07 -2.96
CA ARG A 93 -2.51 -6.82 -1.95
C ARG A 93 -2.01 -6.43 -0.57
N ILE A 94 -2.91 -6.17 0.36
CA ILE A 94 -2.58 -5.75 1.72
C ILE A 94 -3.31 -6.62 2.75
N ASN A 95 -2.59 -7.00 3.80
CA ASN A 95 -3.08 -7.91 4.85
C ASN A 95 -3.68 -7.17 6.06
N THR A 96 -4.25 -6.00 5.84
CA THR A 96 -4.97 -5.26 6.86
C THR A 96 -6.27 -4.69 6.30
N CYS A 97 -7.35 -4.83 7.06
CA CYS A 97 -8.63 -4.22 6.73
C CYS A 97 -8.73 -2.75 7.18
N THR A 98 -7.76 -2.23 7.92
CA THR A 98 -7.69 -0.82 8.35
C THR A 98 -6.36 -0.18 7.94
N PRO A 99 -6.09 -0.05 6.62
CA PRO A 99 -4.83 0.51 6.15
C PRO A 99 -4.71 2.00 6.48
N THR A 100 -3.47 2.48 6.51
CA THR A 100 -3.20 3.92 6.47
C THR A 100 -2.98 4.32 5.02
N ILE A 101 -3.87 5.12 4.45
CA ILE A 101 -3.73 5.67 3.10
C ILE A 101 -2.84 6.89 3.15
N THR A 102 -1.85 6.97 2.25
CA THR A 102 -0.97 8.13 2.13
C THR A 102 -0.99 8.70 0.73
N ALA A 103 -0.92 10.03 0.63
CA ALA A 103 -0.86 10.73 -0.65
C ALA A 103 -0.05 12.03 -0.54
N GLN A 104 0.43 12.51 -1.66
CA GLN A 104 1.09 13.80 -1.81
C GLN A 104 0.21 14.74 -2.61
N LEU A 105 0.01 15.96 -2.09
CA LEU A 105 -0.74 17.04 -2.71
C LEU A 105 0.24 18.18 -2.94
N ARG A 106 0.44 18.59 -4.20
CA ARG A 106 1.47 19.59 -4.54
C ARG A 106 0.94 20.62 -5.51
N ASP A 107 1.31 21.86 -5.25
CA ASP A 107 1.16 23.01 -6.12
C ASP A 107 2.35 23.95 -5.91
N ASN A 108 2.86 24.55 -6.98
CA ASN A 108 4.10 25.31 -6.92
C ASN A 108 3.88 26.83 -6.97
N ASP A 109 2.63 27.28 -7.16
CA ASP A 109 2.33 28.72 -7.29
C ASP A 109 1.29 29.14 -6.25
N SER A 110 0.00 29.03 -6.52
CA SER A 110 -1.06 29.50 -5.59
C SER A 110 -1.11 28.68 -4.29
N GLY A 111 -0.64 27.45 -4.35
CA GLY A 111 -0.63 26.51 -3.22
C GLY A 111 -1.91 25.69 -3.16
N VAL A 112 -1.82 24.54 -2.48
CA VAL A 112 -2.95 23.61 -2.30
C VAL A 112 -3.95 24.18 -1.28
N ASP A 113 -5.25 24.22 -1.62
CA ASP A 113 -6.33 24.50 -0.66
C ASP A 113 -6.79 23.21 0.04
N PRO A 114 -6.36 22.95 1.29
CA PRO A 114 -6.70 21.74 2.01
C PRO A 114 -8.20 21.60 2.33
N ALA A 115 -8.96 22.70 2.31
CA ALA A 115 -10.41 22.68 2.56
C ALA A 115 -11.18 22.00 1.41
N THR A 116 -10.58 21.91 0.22
CA THR A 116 -11.18 21.29 -0.97
C THR A 116 -10.93 19.79 -1.07
N LEU A 117 -10.12 19.21 -0.16
CA LEU A 117 -9.77 17.80 -0.17
C LEU A 117 -10.99 16.89 -0.35
N ASP A 118 -10.89 15.95 -1.28
CA ASP A 118 -11.86 14.91 -1.58
C ASP A 118 -11.18 13.54 -1.64
N LEU A 119 -11.05 12.87 -0.48
CA LEU A 119 -10.63 11.48 -0.40
C LEU A 119 -11.87 10.59 -0.36
N ARG A 120 -11.90 9.54 -1.19
CA ARG A 120 -12.99 8.54 -1.19
C ARG A 120 -12.43 7.13 -1.24
N ILE A 121 -13.16 6.22 -0.59
CA ILE A 121 -12.93 4.77 -0.62
C ILE A 121 -14.19 4.14 -1.20
N ASN A 122 -14.03 3.31 -2.26
CA ASN A 122 -15.11 2.61 -2.97
C ASN A 122 -16.25 3.55 -3.42
N GLY A 123 -15.91 4.78 -3.83
CA GLY A 123 -16.89 5.78 -4.23
C GLY A 123 -17.84 6.25 -3.10
N GLY A 124 -17.49 5.96 -1.85
CA GLY A 124 -18.27 6.34 -0.67
C GLY A 124 -18.27 7.84 -0.40
N SER A 125 -18.69 8.21 0.80
CA SER A 125 -18.74 9.60 1.25
C SER A 125 -17.38 10.28 1.19
N LYS A 126 -17.40 11.57 0.88
CA LYS A 126 -16.20 12.42 0.87
C LYS A 126 -15.60 12.52 2.27
N ILE A 127 -14.31 12.21 2.38
CA ILE A 127 -13.49 12.40 3.56
C ILE A 127 -12.69 13.70 3.33
N THR A 128 -12.92 14.68 4.21
CA THR A 128 -12.39 16.04 4.08
C THR A 128 -11.40 16.37 5.18
N GLN A 129 -10.75 17.51 5.08
CA GLN A 129 -9.91 18.05 6.15
C GLN A 129 -10.66 18.05 7.49
N GLY A 130 -9.96 17.60 8.56
CA GLY A 130 -10.54 17.48 9.91
C GLY A 130 -11.31 16.20 10.17
N ALA A 131 -11.45 15.29 9.19
CA ALA A 131 -12.04 13.98 9.43
C ALA A 131 -11.20 13.17 10.44
N PRO A 132 -11.84 12.38 11.33
CA PRO A 132 -11.12 11.51 12.27
C PRO A 132 -10.14 10.57 11.55
N GLY A 133 -8.89 10.53 12.02
CA GLY A 133 -7.83 9.70 11.43
C GLY A 133 -7.12 10.32 10.24
N LEU A 134 -7.56 11.51 9.75
CA LEU A 134 -6.91 12.21 8.66
C LEU A 134 -5.97 13.30 9.20
N THR A 135 -4.75 13.29 8.68
CA THR A 135 -3.71 14.31 8.96
C THR A 135 -3.20 14.87 7.64
N LEU A 136 -3.10 16.19 7.55
CA LEU A 136 -2.42 16.91 6.49
C LEU A 136 -1.19 17.57 7.11
N THR A 137 0.00 17.13 6.72
CA THR A 137 1.28 17.70 7.17
C THR A 137 1.75 18.70 6.14
N PRO A 138 1.88 19.99 6.48
CA PRO A 138 2.39 21.00 5.55
C PRO A 138 3.83 20.65 5.15
N VAL A 139 4.14 20.79 3.87
CA VAL A 139 5.47 20.66 3.28
C VAL A 139 5.66 21.76 2.23
N GLU A 140 6.88 21.93 1.74
CA GLU A 140 7.12 22.84 0.62
C GLU A 140 6.26 22.47 -0.60
N GLY A 141 5.51 23.42 -1.12
CA GLY A 141 4.59 23.24 -2.24
C GLY A 141 3.35 22.41 -1.94
N GLY A 142 2.90 22.27 -0.69
CA GLY A 142 1.62 21.61 -0.40
C GLY A 142 1.54 20.80 0.87
N TYR A 143 1.00 19.55 0.78
CA TYR A 143 0.75 18.70 1.94
C TYR A 143 1.09 17.24 1.67
N ASP A 144 1.55 16.56 2.71
CA ASP A 144 1.54 15.11 2.80
C ASP A 144 0.29 14.67 3.58
N LEU A 145 -0.53 13.85 2.93
CA LEU A 145 -1.76 13.29 3.50
C LEU A 145 -1.47 11.92 4.12
N SER A 146 -2.01 11.71 5.31
CA SER A 146 -2.10 10.39 5.96
C SER A 146 -3.51 10.20 6.51
N TYR A 147 -4.17 9.10 6.14
CA TYR A 147 -5.49 8.75 6.62
C TYR A 147 -5.51 7.33 7.16
N ALA A 148 -5.61 7.19 8.48
CA ALA A 148 -5.84 5.90 9.13
C ALA A 148 -7.32 5.53 8.99
N VAL A 149 -7.62 4.49 8.20
CA VAL A 149 -9.00 4.04 7.97
C VAL A 149 -9.60 3.53 9.29
N PRO A 150 -10.65 4.19 9.83
CA PRO A 150 -11.14 3.90 11.18
C PRO A 150 -12.03 2.67 11.26
N THR A 151 -12.61 2.23 10.15
CA THR A 151 -13.53 1.10 10.06
C THR A 151 -12.97 0.06 9.11
N ALA A 152 -13.02 -1.20 9.50
CA ALA A 152 -12.55 -2.30 8.65
C ALA A 152 -13.22 -2.26 7.29
N LEU A 153 -12.39 -2.34 6.24
CA LEU A 153 -12.83 -2.54 4.86
C LEU A 153 -13.10 -4.03 4.63
N ASP A 154 -14.02 -4.32 3.73
CA ASP A 154 -14.31 -5.68 3.32
C ASP A 154 -13.12 -6.26 2.53
N GLU A 155 -12.93 -7.57 2.61
CA GLU A 155 -11.99 -8.28 1.74
C GLU A 155 -12.38 -8.15 0.28
N GLY A 156 -11.36 -8.09 -0.57
CA GLY A 156 -11.53 -7.95 -2.01
C GLY A 156 -11.04 -6.60 -2.54
N GLN A 157 -11.50 -6.28 -3.72
CA GLN A 157 -11.05 -5.10 -4.46
C GLN A 157 -11.55 -3.81 -3.77
N THR A 158 -10.64 -2.88 -3.54
CA THR A 158 -10.90 -1.56 -2.98
C THR A 158 -10.33 -0.49 -3.88
N THR A 159 -11.14 0.50 -4.22
CA THR A 159 -10.74 1.69 -4.98
C THR A 159 -10.55 2.87 -4.04
N ILE A 160 -9.45 3.60 -4.20
CA ILE A 160 -9.14 4.81 -3.44
C ILE A 160 -8.94 5.94 -4.43
N SER A 161 -9.58 7.09 -4.19
CA SER A 161 -9.41 8.29 -5.01
C SER A 161 -9.15 9.51 -4.16
N VAL A 162 -8.27 10.39 -4.64
CA VAL A 162 -7.90 11.65 -3.97
C VAL A 162 -7.94 12.78 -4.98
N GLY A 163 -8.64 13.85 -4.64
CA GLY A 163 -8.69 15.10 -5.39
C GLY A 163 -8.54 16.30 -4.46
N VAL A 164 -8.08 17.42 -5.00
CA VAL A 164 -7.90 18.69 -4.29
C VAL A 164 -7.90 19.84 -5.30
N SER A 165 -8.19 21.05 -4.88
CA SER A 165 -7.96 22.26 -5.68
C SER A 165 -6.81 23.09 -5.08
N ASP A 166 -6.28 24.01 -5.87
CA ASP A 166 -5.40 25.07 -5.38
C ASP A 166 -6.19 26.26 -4.80
N MET A 167 -5.48 27.27 -4.34
CA MET A 167 -6.08 28.48 -3.78
C MET A 167 -6.74 29.37 -4.84
N ASP A 168 -6.43 29.21 -6.11
CA ASP A 168 -7.06 29.90 -7.25
C ASP A 168 -8.28 29.15 -7.80
N GLY A 169 -8.57 27.95 -7.28
CA GLY A 169 -9.75 27.15 -7.62
C GLY A 169 -9.55 26.16 -8.76
N ASN A 170 -8.30 25.98 -9.25
CA ASN A 170 -8.04 24.95 -10.27
C ASN A 170 -8.07 23.57 -9.60
N ALA A 171 -8.91 22.67 -10.10
CA ALA A 171 -9.04 21.32 -9.55
C ALA A 171 -8.01 20.37 -10.14
N ALA A 172 -7.31 19.60 -9.29
CA ALA A 172 -6.47 18.50 -9.72
C ALA A 172 -7.27 17.47 -10.52
N ASP A 173 -6.61 16.81 -11.45
CA ASP A 173 -7.13 15.57 -12.00
C ASP A 173 -7.07 14.51 -10.89
N PRO A 174 -8.20 13.87 -10.51
CA PRO A 174 -8.22 12.98 -9.35
C PRO A 174 -7.28 11.80 -9.51
N ALA A 175 -6.38 11.60 -8.54
CA ALA A 175 -5.62 10.36 -8.46
C ALA A 175 -6.55 9.21 -8.04
N SER A 176 -6.45 8.07 -8.70
CA SER A 176 -7.23 6.88 -8.35
C SER A 176 -6.37 5.62 -8.49
N ILE A 177 -6.46 4.74 -7.50
CA ILE A 177 -5.82 3.42 -7.52
C ILE A 177 -6.84 2.35 -7.11
N THR A 178 -6.52 1.12 -7.43
CA THR A 178 -7.21 -0.07 -6.93
C THR A 178 -6.22 -0.96 -6.21
N CYS A 179 -6.58 -1.48 -5.04
CA CYS A 179 -5.81 -2.49 -4.31
C CYS A 179 -6.74 -3.62 -3.85
N THR A 180 -6.19 -4.70 -3.33
CA THR A 180 -6.97 -5.82 -2.78
C THR A 180 -6.73 -5.94 -1.29
N ILE A 181 -7.78 -5.91 -0.49
CA ILE A 181 -7.75 -6.27 0.92
C ILE A 181 -7.79 -7.79 1.01
N ALA A 182 -6.76 -8.41 1.59
CA ALA A 182 -6.62 -9.85 1.72
C ALA A 182 -6.08 -10.17 3.12
N VAL A 183 -6.99 -10.49 4.03
CA VAL A 183 -6.69 -10.72 5.46
C VAL A 183 -6.98 -12.16 5.89
N THR A 184 -7.51 -12.98 4.98
CA THR A 184 -7.73 -14.40 5.22
C THR A 184 -6.44 -15.18 4.92
N ALA A 185 -5.92 -15.90 5.94
CA ALA A 185 -4.75 -16.75 5.77
C ALA A 185 -5.06 -17.97 4.90
N PRO A 186 -4.05 -18.49 4.15
CA PRO A 186 -4.21 -19.73 3.41
C PRO A 186 -4.55 -20.89 4.35
N THR A 187 -5.14 -21.95 3.82
CA THR A 187 -5.39 -23.19 4.55
C THR A 187 -4.56 -24.31 3.95
N ILE A 188 -4.28 -25.34 4.76
CA ILE A 188 -3.53 -26.53 4.33
C ILE A 188 -4.09 -27.79 4.94
N SER A 189 -4.18 -28.86 4.16
CA SER A 189 -4.51 -30.21 4.62
C SER A 189 -3.59 -31.23 3.98
N LEU A 190 -3.22 -32.26 4.75
CA LEU A 190 -2.40 -33.40 4.27
C LEU A 190 -3.26 -34.64 4.10
N SER A 191 -3.19 -35.22 2.91
CA SER A 191 -3.77 -36.54 2.59
C SER A 191 -2.82 -37.65 2.95
N SER A 192 -1.50 -37.43 2.83
CA SER A 192 -0.41 -38.36 3.18
C SER A 192 0.78 -37.55 3.71
N PRO A 193 1.52 -38.09 4.69
CA PRO A 193 1.22 -39.29 5.48
C PRO A 193 0.09 -39.10 6.46
N ALA A 194 -0.53 -40.19 6.91
CA ALA A 194 -1.42 -40.14 8.07
C ALA A 194 -0.60 -39.81 9.32
N GLU A 195 -1.24 -39.16 10.31
CA GLU A 195 -0.62 -38.93 11.62
C GLU A 195 -0.27 -40.27 12.28
N GLY A 196 0.96 -40.40 12.78
CA GLY A 196 1.42 -41.61 13.43
C GLY A 196 1.70 -42.79 12.48
N LEU A 197 1.85 -42.55 11.17
CA LEU A 197 2.23 -43.62 10.23
C LEU A 197 3.50 -44.30 10.70
N VAL A 198 3.46 -45.64 10.80
CA VAL A 198 4.65 -46.50 10.96
C VAL A 198 4.98 -47.14 9.61
N THR A 199 6.20 -47.00 9.15
CA THR A 199 6.63 -47.46 7.82
C THR A 199 8.08 -47.94 7.83
N ASN A 200 8.41 -48.89 6.98
CA ASN A 200 9.79 -49.30 6.69
C ASN A 200 10.39 -48.58 5.46
N GLN A 201 9.67 -47.61 4.92
CA GLN A 201 10.08 -46.83 3.72
C GLN A 201 10.48 -45.43 4.13
N ALA A 202 11.75 -45.08 4.01
CA ALA A 202 12.25 -43.73 4.25
C ALA A 202 11.77 -42.71 3.18
N ALA A 203 11.42 -43.18 1.98
CA ALA A 203 10.86 -42.36 0.90
C ALA A 203 9.34 -42.14 1.07
N VAL A 204 8.94 -41.41 2.10
CA VAL A 204 7.52 -41.17 2.41
C VAL A 204 6.92 -40.19 1.42
N GLN A 205 5.73 -40.53 0.87
CA GLN A 205 4.96 -39.58 0.04
C GLN A 205 4.24 -38.55 0.90
N ILE A 206 4.44 -37.29 0.56
CA ILE A 206 3.77 -36.13 1.21
C ILE A 206 2.86 -35.53 0.17
N THR A 207 1.55 -35.60 0.40
CA THR A 207 0.53 -35.10 -0.51
C THR A 207 -0.52 -34.32 0.27
N GLY A 208 -1.06 -33.30 -0.34
CA GLY A 208 -2.08 -32.47 0.29
C GLY A 208 -2.69 -31.46 -0.65
N ILE A 209 -3.51 -30.60 -0.06
CA ILE A 209 -4.17 -29.48 -0.74
C ILE A 209 -3.97 -28.25 0.12
N THR A 210 -3.60 -27.15 -0.50
CA THR A 210 -3.69 -25.81 0.07
C THR A 210 -4.86 -25.05 -0.60
N SER A 211 -5.47 -24.11 0.11
CA SER A 211 -6.52 -23.26 -0.42
C SER A 211 -6.26 -21.82 -0.02
N ASP A 212 -6.37 -20.94 -0.99
CA ASP A 212 -6.18 -19.50 -0.87
C ASP A 212 -7.01 -18.80 -1.94
N ASP A 213 -7.30 -17.52 -1.80
CA ASP A 213 -8.00 -16.73 -2.82
C ASP A 213 -7.12 -16.48 -4.06
N GLN A 214 -5.79 -16.67 -3.95
CA GLN A 214 -4.83 -16.57 -5.04
C GLN A 214 -3.78 -17.68 -5.02
N LEU A 215 -4.18 -18.89 -5.34
CA LEU A 215 -3.33 -20.11 -5.33
C LEU A 215 -2.03 -19.98 -6.13
N THR A 216 -2.01 -19.17 -7.19
CA THR A 216 -0.82 -18.99 -8.04
C THR A 216 0.33 -18.22 -7.37
N SER A 217 0.06 -17.57 -6.24
CA SER A 217 1.03 -16.77 -5.51
C SER A 217 1.43 -17.33 -4.15
N VAL A 218 0.91 -18.51 -3.77
CA VAL A 218 1.31 -19.16 -2.52
C VAL A 218 2.70 -19.79 -2.66
N THR A 219 3.45 -19.75 -1.57
CA THR A 219 4.74 -20.43 -1.44
C THR A 219 4.59 -21.57 -0.43
N LEU A 220 4.92 -22.79 -0.83
CA LEU A 220 4.85 -23.97 0.01
C LEU A 220 6.26 -24.48 0.35
N THR A 221 6.52 -24.67 1.63
CA THR A 221 7.78 -25.21 2.16
C THR A 221 7.50 -26.50 2.93
N VAL A 222 8.27 -27.52 2.66
CA VAL A 222 8.19 -28.81 3.39
C VAL A 222 9.53 -29.09 4.04
N THR A 223 9.52 -29.43 5.32
CA THR A 223 10.71 -29.89 6.04
C THR A 223 10.47 -31.22 6.68
N VAL A 224 11.53 -32.04 6.74
CA VAL A 224 11.60 -33.32 7.47
C VAL A 224 12.70 -33.19 8.49
N ASN A 225 12.37 -33.32 9.78
CA ASN A 225 13.30 -33.13 10.89
C ASN A 225 14.08 -31.83 10.82
N GLY A 226 13.41 -30.76 10.30
CA GLY A 226 13.98 -29.41 10.11
C GLY A 226 14.81 -29.26 8.81
N HIS A 227 15.00 -30.31 8.02
CA HIS A 227 15.70 -30.24 6.73
C HIS A 227 14.70 -29.91 5.60
N ASP A 228 14.97 -28.85 4.84
CA ASP A 228 14.17 -28.47 3.69
C ASP A 228 14.19 -29.56 2.60
N GLN A 229 13.03 -29.85 2.02
CA GLN A 229 12.85 -30.84 0.97
C GLN A 229 13.00 -30.27 -0.44
N GLY A 230 13.30 -28.96 -0.56
CA GLY A 230 13.43 -28.26 -1.83
C GLY A 230 12.10 -27.71 -2.37
N PRO A 231 12.10 -27.18 -3.60
CA PRO A 231 10.94 -26.53 -4.17
C PRO A 231 9.75 -27.46 -4.32
N VAL A 232 8.57 -27.02 -3.89
CA VAL A 232 7.31 -27.74 -4.05
C VAL A 232 6.38 -26.94 -4.94
N THR A 233 5.87 -27.58 -6.00
CA THR A 233 4.91 -26.97 -6.90
C THR A 233 3.50 -27.19 -6.38
N VAL A 234 2.73 -26.13 -6.29
CA VAL A 234 1.29 -26.14 -6.02
C VAL A 234 0.55 -26.02 -7.34
N ASP A 235 -0.44 -26.85 -7.58
CA ASP A 235 -1.34 -26.72 -8.71
C ASP A 235 -2.22 -25.46 -8.51
N GLY A 236 -2.09 -24.47 -9.40
CA GLY A 236 -2.73 -23.18 -9.26
C GLY A 236 -4.25 -23.18 -9.44
N GLN A 237 -4.86 -24.32 -9.80
CA GLN A 237 -6.32 -24.46 -9.93
C GLN A 237 -6.93 -25.26 -8.79
N THR A 238 -6.23 -26.31 -8.35
CA THR A 238 -6.75 -27.27 -7.35
C THR A 238 -6.10 -27.10 -5.98
N GLY A 239 -4.97 -26.38 -5.90
CA GLY A 239 -4.16 -26.27 -4.70
C GLY A 239 -3.41 -27.55 -4.34
N ALA A 240 -3.47 -28.59 -5.16
CA ALA A 240 -2.85 -29.88 -4.89
C ALA A 240 -1.31 -29.78 -4.96
N PHE A 241 -0.64 -30.50 -4.08
CA PHE A 241 0.82 -30.67 -4.11
C PHE A 241 1.21 -32.11 -3.77
N SER A 242 2.37 -32.51 -4.28
CA SER A 242 2.94 -33.84 -4.01
C SER A 242 4.45 -33.78 -4.09
N LEU A 243 5.10 -34.42 -3.11
CA LEU A 243 6.53 -34.67 -3.12
C LEU A 243 6.86 -35.95 -2.38
N THR A 244 8.08 -36.45 -2.59
CA THR A 244 8.63 -37.58 -1.82
C THR A 244 9.67 -37.07 -0.85
N ALA A 245 9.58 -37.43 0.42
CA ALA A 245 10.59 -37.09 1.42
C ALA A 245 11.97 -37.62 1.00
N ASN A 246 13.01 -36.82 1.18
CA ASN A 246 14.37 -37.26 0.97
C ASN A 246 14.75 -38.32 2.03
N PRO A 247 15.07 -39.56 1.64
CA PRO A 247 15.37 -40.63 2.59
C PRO A 247 16.51 -40.32 3.56
N SER A 248 17.46 -39.45 3.16
CA SER A 248 18.59 -39.03 4.00
C SER A 248 18.19 -38.11 5.16
N HIS A 249 17.01 -37.54 5.11
CA HIS A 249 16.46 -36.67 6.18
C HIS A 249 15.56 -37.43 7.16
N MET A 250 15.23 -38.71 6.84
CA MET A 250 14.53 -39.64 7.73
C MET A 250 15.51 -40.36 8.60
N GLN A 251 15.16 -40.62 9.84
CA GLN A 251 15.95 -41.37 10.82
C GLN A 251 15.13 -42.52 11.39
N GLU A 252 15.79 -43.56 11.87
CA GLU A 252 15.13 -44.63 12.59
C GLU A 252 14.39 -44.12 13.80
N GLY A 253 13.16 -44.54 14.01
CA GLY A 253 12.26 -44.05 15.04
C GLY A 253 11.43 -42.83 14.59
N ALA A 254 11.19 -41.89 15.50
CA ALA A 254 10.28 -40.77 15.29
C ALA A 254 10.85 -39.69 14.34
N ASN A 255 10.03 -39.28 13.39
CA ASN A 255 10.32 -38.21 12.43
C ASN A 255 9.18 -37.19 12.42
N VAL A 256 9.52 -35.92 12.18
CA VAL A 256 8.57 -34.80 12.11
C VAL A 256 8.57 -34.23 10.69
N ILE A 257 7.45 -34.29 10.04
CA ILE A 257 7.19 -33.63 8.75
C ILE A 257 6.38 -32.37 9.01
N LYS A 258 6.89 -31.24 8.57
CA LYS A 258 6.23 -29.96 8.70
C LYS A 258 6.00 -29.37 7.31
N VAL A 259 4.78 -28.93 7.05
CA VAL A 259 4.40 -28.26 5.80
C VAL A 259 3.87 -26.88 6.15
N LYS A 260 4.43 -25.84 5.54
CA LYS A 260 4.07 -24.46 5.73
C LYS A 260 3.68 -23.85 4.38
N VAL A 261 2.59 -23.13 4.35
CA VAL A 261 2.15 -22.32 3.20
C VAL A 261 2.13 -20.84 3.60
N VAL A 262 2.59 -19.99 2.70
CA VAL A 262 2.60 -18.52 2.85
C VAL A 262 1.97 -17.91 1.60
N ASP A 263 1.04 -16.97 1.77
CA ASP A 263 0.42 -16.24 0.67
C ASP A 263 1.26 -15.04 0.22
N ALA A 264 0.76 -14.29 -0.79
CA ALA A 264 1.41 -13.09 -1.32
C ALA A 264 1.47 -11.92 -0.32
N THR A 265 0.66 -11.94 0.73
CA THR A 265 0.60 -10.89 1.76
C THR A 265 1.44 -11.22 2.99
N GLY A 266 2.00 -12.44 3.05
CA GLY A 266 2.79 -12.94 4.17
C GLY A 266 1.96 -13.63 5.26
N LEU A 267 0.65 -13.84 5.06
CA LEU A 267 -0.16 -14.66 5.95
C LEU A 267 0.17 -16.14 5.74
N GLU A 268 0.14 -16.93 6.81
CA GLU A 268 0.64 -18.29 6.77
C GLU A 268 -0.23 -19.30 7.52
N ALA A 269 -0.13 -20.55 7.07
CA ALA A 269 -0.62 -21.72 7.80
C ALA A 269 0.43 -22.83 7.82
N GLU A 270 0.39 -23.67 8.86
CA GLU A 270 1.32 -24.74 9.06
C GLU A 270 0.61 -26.00 9.54
N ILE A 271 1.06 -27.16 9.08
CA ILE A 271 0.61 -28.47 9.55
C ILE A 271 1.81 -29.38 9.80
N THR A 272 1.76 -30.14 10.88
CA THR A 272 2.80 -31.12 11.24
C THR A 272 2.23 -32.55 11.21
N ARG A 273 3.06 -33.52 10.82
CA ARG A 273 2.79 -34.94 10.91
C ARG A 273 3.96 -35.63 11.56
N ASN A 274 3.68 -36.58 12.49
CA ASN A 274 4.64 -37.45 13.08
C ASN A 274 4.58 -38.79 12.35
N VAL A 275 5.75 -39.32 11.99
CA VAL A 275 5.91 -40.56 11.27
C VAL A 275 7.00 -41.38 11.97
N VAL A 276 6.83 -42.67 12.09
CA VAL A 276 7.84 -43.57 12.63
C VAL A 276 8.44 -44.38 11.50
N LEU A 277 9.74 -44.24 11.31
CA LEU A 277 10.50 -45.13 10.43
C LEU A 277 11.03 -46.30 11.26
N ASP A 278 10.65 -47.49 10.87
CA ASP A 278 11.12 -48.75 11.48
C ASP A 278 11.62 -49.70 10.38
N THR A 279 12.92 -49.71 10.22
CA THR A 279 13.59 -50.56 9.23
C THR A 279 14.17 -51.83 9.86
N THR A 280 14.01 -52.01 11.17
CA THR A 280 14.52 -53.12 11.91
C THR A 280 13.60 -54.34 11.77
N PRO A 281 14.03 -55.45 11.17
CA PRO A 281 13.17 -56.61 11.08
C PRO A 281 13.04 -57.30 12.45
N PRO A 282 11.86 -57.89 12.77
CA PRO A 282 11.68 -58.65 14.00
C PRO A 282 12.62 -59.84 14.05
N ARG A 283 13.14 -60.15 15.24
CA ARG A 283 14.07 -61.23 15.48
C ARG A 283 13.40 -62.42 16.13
N ILE A 284 13.56 -63.59 15.52
CA ILE A 284 13.16 -64.84 16.16
C ILE A 284 14.20 -65.19 17.23
N VAL A 285 13.80 -65.16 18.49
CA VAL A 285 14.71 -65.40 19.63
C VAL A 285 14.63 -66.83 20.18
N GLU A 286 13.53 -67.53 19.95
CA GLU A 286 13.35 -68.87 20.40
C GLU A 286 12.40 -69.68 19.49
N VAL A 287 12.75 -70.94 19.18
CA VAL A 287 11.85 -71.83 18.47
C VAL A 287 11.85 -73.19 19.28
N ILE A 288 10.65 -73.55 19.76
CA ILE A 288 10.41 -74.83 20.33
C ILE A 288 9.64 -75.66 19.31
N GLY A 289 10.34 -76.51 18.61
CA GLY A 289 9.82 -77.38 17.54
C GLY A 289 9.32 -78.71 18.01
N VAL A 290 8.97 -79.57 17.06
CA VAL A 290 8.64 -80.93 17.28
C VAL A 290 9.94 -81.73 17.37
N THR A 291 10.24 -82.32 18.54
CA THR A 291 11.45 -83.12 18.81
C THR A 291 11.24 -84.57 18.53
N ASP A 292 10.00 -85.09 18.56
CA ASP A 292 9.62 -86.45 18.36
C ASP A 292 8.97 -86.75 17.02
N ARG A 293 8.98 -88.01 16.59
CA ARG A 293 8.25 -88.44 15.39
C ARG A 293 6.73 -88.35 15.68
N VAL A 294 6.02 -87.80 14.79
CA VAL A 294 4.53 -87.71 14.83
C VAL A 294 3.94 -88.62 13.75
N HIS A 295 2.81 -89.25 14.04
CA HIS A 295 2.07 -90.00 13.06
C HIS A 295 1.46 -89.16 11.99
N VAL A 296 1.34 -89.64 10.76
CA VAL A 296 0.68 -88.96 9.66
C VAL A 296 -0.74 -88.62 10.08
N GLY A 297 -1.11 -87.37 9.90
CA GLY A 297 -2.43 -86.78 10.27
C GLY A 297 -2.60 -86.37 11.74
N SER A 298 -1.54 -86.61 12.60
CA SER A 298 -1.58 -86.15 14.00
C SER A 298 -1.27 -84.69 14.12
N PRO A 299 -1.88 -83.97 15.04
CA PRO A 299 -1.57 -82.54 15.32
C PRO A 299 -0.19 -82.43 15.94
N PHE A 300 0.55 -81.41 15.61
CA PHE A 300 1.80 -80.99 16.25
C PHE A 300 1.80 -79.54 16.59
N THR A 301 2.68 -79.10 17.48
CA THR A 301 2.77 -77.66 17.90
C THR A 301 4.22 -77.23 17.73
N ILE A 302 4.40 -76.05 17.09
CA ILE A 302 5.65 -75.34 17.09
C ILE A 302 5.36 -73.99 17.83
N ARG A 303 6.23 -73.62 18.72
CA ARG A 303 6.16 -72.33 19.44
C ARG A 303 7.35 -71.50 19.02
N VAL A 304 7.06 -70.25 18.67
CA VAL A 304 8.07 -69.27 18.26
C VAL A 304 7.95 -68.05 19.15
N LYS A 305 9.06 -67.57 19.69
CA LYS A 305 9.17 -66.29 20.36
C LYS A 305 9.85 -65.31 19.43
N VAL A 306 9.22 -64.16 19.21
CA VAL A 306 9.71 -63.10 18.35
C VAL A 306 9.84 -61.82 19.21
N GLU A 307 10.89 -61.08 19.01
CA GLU A 307 11.11 -59.73 19.60
C GLU A 307 11.37 -58.73 18.46
N ASP A 308 10.87 -57.54 18.67
CA ASP A 308 11.04 -56.41 17.76
C ASP A 308 11.57 -55.20 18.52
#